data_25fd67bc60a407f5fd30dce1602e7b38
#
_entry.id   25fd67bc60a407f5fd30dce1602e7b38
#
_cell.length_a   1.000
_cell.length_b   1.000
_cell.length_c   1.000
_cell.angle_alpha   90.00
_cell.angle_beta   90.00
_cell.angle_gamma   90.00
#
_symmetry.space_group_name_H-M   'P 1'
#
loop_
_entity.id
_entity.type
_entity.pdbx_description
1 polymer ?
#
loop_
_entity_poly.entity_id
_entity_poly.type
_entity_poly.pdbx_seq_one_letter_code
_entity_poly.pdbx_strand_id
1 'polypeptide(L)'
;MQAWRLAVGCWVLAGGALACNGTATPETSARVDNPDIHGIAIFLPQVLENSESGPFPELIRTVARHYPQGKITLSIEPVKRVYLDTDDRNADFRFPIMKIRDGADNATPYQFSREMLGKVTFVLYTNKAKPLRKQDILKVANLAKYSVETPPVNWGFPSKSVVNLELSLKKLNLGRTDAVLWAQEEADYILRKDGLTSIHREHFDDYPDVLFLSCNRRGDFVNQAISAAIRAARASGELQKAYARVHLPYQDWQP
;
A
#
# COMPACT_ATOMS: atom_id res chain seq x y z
N MET A 1 42.51 53.59 -1.18
CA MET A 1 42.47 52.16 -1.60
C MET A 1 41.75 51.38 -0.50
N GLN A 2 40.44 51.21 -0.66
CA GLN A 2 39.59 50.47 0.29
C GLN A 2 39.26 49.10 -0.33
N ALA A 3 39.68 48.00 0.33
CA ALA A 3 39.41 46.65 -0.10
C ALA A 3 38.05 46.20 0.44
N TRP A 4 37.13 45.91 -0.45
CA TRP A 4 35.84 45.27 -0.15
C TRP A 4 36.02 43.77 -0.01
N ARG A 5 35.70 43.26 1.18
CA ARG A 5 35.62 41.80 1.44
C ARG A 5 34.18 41.37 1.10
N LEU A 6 34.02 40.57 0.05
CA LEU A 6 32.79 39.85 -0.25
C LEU A 6 32.63 38.63 0.69
N ALA A 7 31.67 38.69 1.58
CA ALA A 7 31.25 37.55 2.38
C ALA A 7 30.31 36.69 1.52
N VAL A 8 30.78 35.51 1.13
CA VAL A 8 29.95 34.48 0.49
C VAL A 8 29.16 33.79 1.59
N GLY A 9 27.89 34.15 1.71
CA GLY A 9 26.94 33.47 2.59
C GLY A 9 26.57 32.10 2.02
N CYS A 10 26.98 31.05 2.72
CA CYS A 10 26.60 29.68 2.43
C CYS A 10 25.10 29.48 2.85
N TRP A 11 24.18 29.51 1.89
CA TRP A 11 22.79 29.15 2.12
C TRP A 11 22.70 27.63 2.21
N VAL A 12 22.64 27.11 3.43
CA VAL A 12 22.24 25.73 3.68
C VAL A 12 20.73 25.68 3.41
N LEU A 13 20.36 25.13 2.26
CA LEU A 13 18.98 24.72 2.00
C LEU A 13 18.66 23.55 2.94
N ALA A 14 18.10 23.85 4.09
CA ALA A 14 17.41 22.87 4.91
C ALA A 14 16.24 22.35 4.08
N GLY A 15 16.39 21.14 3.53
CA GLY A 15 15.29 20.41 2.89
C GLY A 15 14.20 20.21 3.92
N GLY A 16 13.16 21.06 3.85
CA GLY A 16 11.97 20.94 4.68
C GLY A 16 11.29 19.60 4.36
N ALA A 17 11.33 18.67 5.28
CA ALA A 17 10.39 17.57 5.32
C ALA A 17 8.99 18.21 5.33
N LEU A 18 8.14 17.88 4.35
CA LEU A 18 6.75 18.31 4.34
C LEU A 18 6.09 17.81 5.62
N ALA A 19 5.90 18.70 6.58
CA ALA A 19 5.24 18.40 7.84
C ALA A 19 3.76 18.07 7.56
N CYS A 20 3.27 17.03 8.18
CA CYS A 20 1.85 16.71 8.22
C CYS A 20 1.05 17.91 8.74
N ASN A 21 0.14 18.46 7.94
CA ASN A 21 -0.73 19.59 8.31
C ASN A 21 -2.03 19.13 9.01
N GLY A 22 -1.98 18.08 9.82
CA GLY A 22 -3.11 17.61 10.62
C GLY A 22 -3.22 18.35 11.95
N THR A 23 -4.42 18.74 12.36
CA THR A 23 -4.71 19.18 13.72
C THR A 23 -4.49 17.99 14.68
N ALA A 24 -3.34 17.95 15.33
CA ALA A 24 -2.98 16.89 16.25
C ALA A 24 -3.95 16.85 17.42
N THR A 25 -4.62 15.72 17.62
CA THR A 25 -5.30 15.39 18.88
C THR A 25 -4.25 15.37 20.01
N PRO A 26 -4.55 15.89 21.22
CA PRO A 26 -3.60 15.86 22.33
C PRO A 26 -3.21 14.41 22.66
N GLU A 27 -1.96 14.07 22.41
CA GLU A 27 -1.38 12.77 22.76
C GLU A 27 -0.76 12.84 24.16
N THR A 28 -0.95 11.79 24.95
CA THR A 28 -0.22 11.67 26.22
C THR A 28 1.24 11.37 25.93
N SER A 29 2.17 12.04 26.61
CA SER A 29 3.63 11.88 26.43
C SER A 29 4.08 10.41 26.53
N ALA A 30 3.48 9.64 27.44
CA ALA A 30 3.80 8.22 27.61
C ALA A 30 3.51 7.35 26.39
N ARG A 31 2.57 7.73 25.51
CA ARG A 31 2.28 7.00 24.28
C ARG A 31 3.26 7.37 23.15
N VAL A 32 3.67 8.62 23.09
CA VAL A 32 4.57 9.09 22.02
C VAL A 32 5.88 8.33 22.02
N ASP A 33 6.46 8.11 23.19
CA ASP A 33 7.79 7.52 23.38
C ASP A 33 7.77 6.01 23.66
N ASN A 34 6.60 5.37 23.65
CA ASN A 34 6.51 3.93 23.85
C ASN A 34 7.24 3.20 22.70
N PRO A 35 8.25 2.35 23.01
CA PRO A 35 8.97 1.61 21.97
C PRO A 35 8.12 0.51 21.33
N ASP A 36 7.11 -0.01 22.01
CA ASP A 36 6.25 -1.05 21.43
C ASP A 36 5.33 -0.45 20.36
N ILE A 37 5.29 -1.09 19.20
CA ILE A 37 4.56 -0.66 18.01
C ILE A 37 3.48 -1.68 17.70
N HIS A 38 2.24 -1.21 17.50
CA HIS A 38 1.12 -2.05 17.10
C HIS A 38 0.59 -1.67 15.72
N GLY A 39 0.54 -2.66 14.81
CA GLY A 39 -0.03 -2.51 13.47
C GLY A 39 -1.39 -3.19 13.34
N ILE A 40 -2.22 -2.66 12.47
CA ILE A 40 -3.45 -3.31 12.00
C ILE A 40 -3.25 -3.73 10.55
N ALA A 41 -3.47 -5.03 10.28
CA ALA A 41 -3.46 -5.58 8.94
C ALA A 41 -4.88 -5.73 8.38
N ILE A 42 -5.01 -5.51 7.07
CA ILE A 42 -6.26 -5.73 6.34
C ILE A 42 -6.51 -7.23 6.20
N PHE A 43 -7.71 -7.69 6.58
CA PHE A 43 -8.14 -9.04 6.26
C PHE A 43 -8.25 -9.22 4.74
N LEU A 44 -7.43 -10.11 4.18
CA LEU A 44 -7.45 -10.51 2.77
C LEU A 44 -7.73 -12.01 2.69
N PRO A 45 -8.90 -12.43 2.21
CA PRO A 45 -9.26 -13.85 2.14
C PRO A 45 -8.17 -14.67 1.46
N GLN A 46 -7.76 -15.78 2.11
CA GLN A 46 -6.76 -16.75 1.65
C GLN A 46 -5.31 -16.21 1.55
N VAL A 47 -5.09 -14.92 1.75
CA VAL A 47 -3.80 -14.25 1.64
C VAL A 47 -3.31 -13.78 3.00
N LEU A 48 -4.20 -13.14 3.79
CA LEU A 48 -3.90 -12.60 5.12
C LEU A 48 -5.14 -12.75 6.03
N GLU A 49 -5.28 -13.91 6.67
CA GLU A 49 -6.45 -14.26 7.48
C GLU A 49 -6.16 -14.27 8.98
N ASN A 50 -4.90 -14.38 9.37
CA ASN A 50 -4.49 -14.34 10.77
C ASN A 50 -3.12 -13.65 10.93
N SER A 51 -2.83 -13.20 12.16
CA SER A 51 -1.57 -12.50 12.49
C SER A 51 -0.41 -13.43 12.85
N GLU A 52 -0.69 -14.73 13.07
CA GLU A 52 0.27 -15.66 13.64
C GLU A 52 1.06 -16.42 12.57
N SER A 53 0.49 -16.65 11.39
CA SER A 53 1.10 -17.49 10.36
C SER A 53 0.83 -17.00 8.95
N GLY A 54 1.72 -17.38 8.04
CA GLY A 54 1.62 -17.04 6.63
C GLY A 54 2.66 -16.02 6.19
N PRO A 55 2.79 -15.82 4.86
CA PRO A 55 3.83 -14.96 4.29
C PRO A 55 3.75 -13.50 4.72
N PHE A 56 2.55 -12.91 4.80
CA PHE A 56 2.38 -11.51 5.21
C PHE A 56 2.77 -11.24 6.66
N PRO A 57 2.29 -11.99 7.67
CA PRO A 57 2.78 -11.84 9.04
C PRO A 57 4.30 -12.05 9.15
N GLU A 58 4.87 -12.99 8.38
CA GLU A 58 6.32 -13.23 8.38
C GLU A 58 7.10 -12.05 7.79
N LEU A 59 6.55 -11.36 6.81
CA LEU A 59 7.14 -10.13 6.27
C LEU A 59 7.30 -9.07 7.36
N ILE A 60 6.27 -8.83 8.17
CA ILE A 60 6.33 -7.86 9.27
C ILE A 60 7.24 -8.37 10.41
N ARG A 61 7.23 -9.68 10.73
CA ARG A 61 8.18 -10.24 11.68
C ARG A 61 9.63 -10.10 11.21
N THR A 62 9.87 -10.18 9.90
CA THR A 62 11.20 -9.90 9.33
C THR A 62 11.64 -8.48 9.64
N VAL A 63 10.77 -7.50 9.46
CA VAL A 63 11.06 -6.11 9.86
C VAL A 63 11.25 -6.00 11.37
N ALA A 64 10.40 -6.67 12.16
CA ALA A 64 10.46 -6.63 13.63
C ALA A 64 11.79 -7.15 14.20
N ARG A 65 12.42 -8.15 13.59
CA ARG A 65 13.75 -8.64 13.98
C ARG A 65 14.86 -7.58 13.90
N HIS A 66 14.65 -6.58 13.05
CA HIS A 66 15.57 -5.44 12.89
C HIS A 66 15.15 -4.20 13.69
N TYR A 67 14.20 -4.35 14.62
CA TYR A 67 13.74 -3.31 15.53
C TYR A 67 14.06 -3.68 16.99
N PRO A 68 15.26 -3.35 17.52
CA PRO A 68 15.70 -3.79 18.85
C PRO A 68 15.12 -3.00 20.02
N GLN A 69 14.43 -1.86 19.79
CA GLN A 69 13.98 -0.96 20.84
C GLN A 69 12.71 -1.44 21.54
N GLY A 70 11.89 -2.26 20.88
CA GLY A 70 10.61 -2.74 21.40
C GLY A 70 10.07 -3.89 20.57
N LYS A 71 8.77 -4.13 20.67
CA LYS A 71 8.07 -5.18 19.93
C LYS A 71 7.22 -4.57 18.82
N ILE A 72 7.11 -5.26 17.69
CA ILE A 72 6.12 -4.96 16.65
C ILE A 72 5.10 -6.09 16.65
N THR A 73 3.83 -5.74 16.87
CA THR A 73 2.70 -6.69 16.90
C THR A 73 1.68 -6.34 15.83
N LEU A 74 0.88 -7.33 15.40
CA LEU A 74 -0.18 -7.17 14.41
C LEU A 74 -1.51 -7.68 14.95
N SER A 75 -2.59 -6.96 14.64
CA SER A 75 -3.96 -7.48 14.62
C SER A 75 -4.52 -7.45 13.20
N ILE A 76 -5.60 -8.18 12.94
CA ILE A 76 -6.25 -8.22 11.62
C ILE A 76 -7.67 -7.68 11.74
N GLU A 77 -8.02 -6.78 10.84
CA GLU A 77 -9.31 -6.12 10.82
C GLU A 77 -9.91 -6.10 9.41
N PRO A 78 -11.25 -6.07 9.29
CA PRO A 78 -11.93 -5.92 8.01
C PRO A 78 -11.50 -4.64 7.27
N VAL A 79 -11.43 -4.70 5.93
CA VAL A 79 -11.04 -3.57 5.05
C VAL A 79 -11.71 -2.24 5.42
N LYS A 80 -13.03 -2.26 5.68
CA LYS A 80 -13.76 -1.04 6.06
C LYS A 80 -13.23 -0.39 7.33
N ARG A 81 -12.87 -1.20 8.34
CA ARG A 81 -12.34 -0.69 9.60
C ARG A 81 -10.95 -0.09 9.42
N VAL A 82 -10.11 -0.72 8.62
CA VAL A 82 -8.74 -0.23 8.38
C VAL A 82 -8.72 1.12 7.67
N TYR A 83 -9.62 1.34 6.70
CA TYR A 83 -9.65 2.59 5.93
C TYR A 83 -10.56 3.68 6.52
N LEU A 84 -11.61 3.30 7.26
CA LEU A 84 -12.63 4.25 7.73
C LEU A 84 -12.51 4.56 9.22
N ASP A 85 -11.85 3.70 9.98
CA ASP A 85 -11.64 3.94 11.41
C ASP A 85 -10.48 4.92 11.58
N THR A 86 -10.83 6.17 11.89
CA THR A 86 -9.87 7.24 12.17
C THR A 86 -9.38 7.23 13.61
N ASP A 87 -9.77 6.23 14.41
CA ASP A 87 -9.31 6.11 15.80
C ASP A 87 -7.87 5.57 15.85
N ASP A 88 -6.92 6.50 15.81
CA ASP A 88 -5.47 6.21 15.87
C ASP A 88 -5.02 5.62 17.21
N ARG A 89 -5.92 5.53 18.21
CA ARG A 89 -5.58 4.99 19.55
C ARG A 89 -5.29 3.50 19.53
N ASN A 90 -5.73 2.78 18.50
CA ASN A 90 -5.63 1.32 18.43
C ASN A 90 -4.55 0.81 17.47
N ALA A 91 -3.95 1.68 16.66
CA ALA A 91 -2.89 1.29 15.72
C ALA A 91 -1.88 2.39 15.50
N ASP A 92 -0.62 2.01 15.41
CA ASP A 92 0.49 2.88 15.04
C ASP A 92 0.72 2.90 13.52
N PHE A 93 0.41 1.80 12.85
CA PHE A 93 0.43 1.71 11.39
C PHE A 93 -0.65 0.76 10.85
N ARG A 94 -0.95 0.89 9.55
CA ARG A 94 -1.85 0.02 8.79
C ARG A 94 -1.12 -0.61 7.63
N PHE A 95 -1.50 -1.87 7.27
CA PHE A 95 -0.78 -2.72 6.32
C PHE A 95 -1.70 -3.81 5.75
N PRO A 96 -1.51 -4.31 4.51
CA PRO A 96 -0.72 -3.69 3.44
C PRO A 96 -1.44 -2.49 2.82
N ILE A 97 -0.69 -1.50 2.39
CA ILE A 97 -1.24 -0.29 1.75
C ILE A 97 -0.38 0.07 0.53
N MET A 98 -1.02 0.39 -0.59
CA MET A 98 -0.32 0.83 -1.79
C MET A 98 -0.28 2.36 -1.86
N LYS A 99 0.85 2.88 -2.29
CA LYS A 99 0.98 4.28 -2.67
C LYS A 99 0.73 4.43 -4.17
N ILE A 100 -0.46 4.92 -4.55
CA ILE A 100 -0.86 5.04 -5.97
C ILE A 100 -0.35 6.32 -6.60
N ARG A 101 -0.25 7.42 -5.82
CA ARG A 101 0.16 8.74 -6.31
C ARG A 101 1.08 9.43 -5.33
N ASP A 102 2.04 10.19 -5.87
CA ASP A 102 2.78 11.16 -5.10
C ASP A 102 1.88 12.38 -4.82
N GLY A 103 1.86 12.85 -3.57
CA GLY A 103 1.13 14.06 -3.15
C GLY A 103 -0.37 13.88 -2.89
N ALA A 104 -0.95 12.68 -2.99
CA ALA A 104 -2.35 12.42 -2.61
C ALA A 104 -2.59 12.58 -1.09
N ASP A 105 -1.53 12.67 -0.31
CA ASP A 105 -1.54 12.60 1.16
C ASP A 105 -1.71 13.96 1.83
N ASN A 106 -1.58 15.06 1.10
CA ASN A 106 -1.54 16.41 1.67
C ASN A 106 -2.87 16.87 2.32
N ALA A 107 -3.93 16.09 2.23
CA ALA A 107 -5.25 16.40 2.79
C ALA A 107 -5.76 15.38 3.80
N THR A 108 -4.98 14.34 4.13
CA THR A 108 -5.40 13.30 5.07
C THR A 108 -4.65 13.44 6.40
N PRO A 109 -5.23 13.00 7.54
CA PRO A 109 -4.53 12.97 8.82
C PRO A 109 -3.47 11.86 8.88
N TYR A 110 -3.04 11.33 7.73
CA TYR A 110 -2.15 10.19 7.60
C TYR A 110 -0.94 10.48 6.70
N GLN A 111 0.12 9.72 6.93
CA GLN A 111 1.35 9.73 6.14
C GLN A 111 1.74 8.31 5.72
N PHE A 112 2.51 8.19 4.65
CA PHE A 112 3.13 6.92 4.28
C PHE A 112 4.48 6.72 4.97
N SER A 113 4.87 5.46 5.17
CA SER A 113 6.24 5.16 5.62
C SER A 113 7.27 5.70 4.62
N ARG A 114 8.40 6.18 5.15
CA ARG A 114 9.51 6.71 4.33
C ARG A 114 10.18 5.62 3.49
N GLU A 115 10.07 4.38 3.93
CA GLU A 115 10.58 3.20 3.24
C GLU A 115 9.42 2.31 2.80
N MET A 116 9.49 1.82 1.57
CA MET A 116 8.57 0.80 1.09
C MET A 116 9.04 -0.60 1.51
N LEU A 117 8.10 -1.53 1.66
CA LEU A 117 8.41 -2.94 1.85
C LEU A 117 8.86 -3.59 0.54
N GLY A 118 8.22 -3.23 -0.56
CA GLY A 118 8.47 -3.68 -1.91
C GLY A 118 7.50 -3.04 -2.89
N LYS A 119 7.17 -3.75 -3.96
CA LYS A 119 6.15 -3.32 -4.94
C LYS A 119 5.13 -4.42 -5.14
N VAL A 120 3.87 -4.06 -5.14
CA VAL A 120 2.75 -4.95 -5.46
C VAL A 120 2.34 -4.77 -6.92
N THR A 121 2.27 -5.86 -7.65
CA THR A 121 1.86 -5.86 -9.06
C THR A 121 0.35 -5.83 -9.17
N PHE A 122 -0.17 -4.86 -9.90
CA PHE A 122 -1.57 -4.78 -10.28
C PHE A 122 -1.76 -5.22 -11.72
N VAL A 123 -2.79 -6.01 -11.92
CA VAL A 123 -3.14 -6.59 -13.22
C VAL A 123 -4.53 -6.10 -13.62
N LEU A 124 -4.66 -5.73 -14.87
CA LEU A 124 -5.93 -5.44 -15.51
C LEU A 124 -6.52 -6.75 -16.04
N TYR A 125 -7.65 -7.13 -15.49
CA TYR A 125 -8.43 -8.28 -15.91
C TYR A 125 -9.57 -7.79 -16.79
N THR A 126 -9.73 -8.39 -17.97
CA THR A 126 -10.76 -8.05 -18.95
C THR A 126 -11.36 -9.31 -19.54
N ASN A 127 -12.51 -9.23 -20.21
CA ASN A 127 -13.06 -10.41 -20.91
C ASN A 127 -12.31 -10.64 -22.23
N LYS A 128 -11.92 -11.87 -22.54
CA LYS A 128 -11.22 -12.25 -23.78
C LYS A 128 -11.96 -11.84 -25.06
N ALA A 129 -13.29 -11.81 -25.01
CA ALA A 129 -14.10 -11.37 -26.15
C ALA A 129 -14.05 -9.85 -26.37
N LYS A 130 -13.64 -9.06 -25.35
CA LYS A 130 -13.53 -7.60 -25.40
C LYS A 130 -12.32 -7.14 -24.57
N PRO A 131 -11.10 -7.47 -24.99
CA PRO A 131 -9.91 -7.12 -24.25
C PRO A 131 -9.71 -5.60 -24.24
N LEU A 132 -9.39 -5.05 -23.07
CA LEU A 132 -9.01 -3.66 -22.87
C LEU A 132 -7.57 -3.62 -22.38
N ARG A 133 -6.84 -2.58 -22.78
CA ARG A 133 -5.49 -2.29 -22.33
C ARG A 133 -5.48 -1.14 -21.31
N LYS A 134 -4.42 -1.02 -20.55
CA LYS A 134 -4.18 0.10 -19.63
C LYS A 134 -4.45 1.45 -20.31
N GLN A 135 -3.93 1.64 -21.50
CA GLN A 135 -4.12 2.88 -22.28
C GLN A 135 -5.58 3.17 -22.66
N ASP A 136 -6.42 2.15 -22.84
CA ASP A 136 -7.83 2.32 -23.16
C ASP A 136 -8.61 2.89 -21.97
N ILE A 137 -8.23 2.49 -20.75
CA ILE A 137 -8.84 2.95 -19.50
C ILE A 137 -8.36 4.35 -19.13
N LEU A 138 -7.06 4.63 -19.30
CA LEU A 138 -6.45 5.90 -18.91
C LEU A 138 -6.64 7.03 -19.93
N LYS A 139 -7.13 6.73 -21.13
CA LYS A 139 -7.38 7.74 -22.17
C LYS A 139 -8.53 8.65 -21.75
N VAL A 140 -8.27 9.95 -21.68
CA VAL A 140 -9.26 10.97 -21.25
C VAL A 140 -10.60 10.84 -21.97
N ALA A 141 -10.59 10.62 -23.30
CA ALA A 141 -11.79 10.46 -24.11
C ALA A 141 -12.63 9.21 -23.72
N ASN A 142 -12.04 8.24 -23.02
CA ASN A 142 -12.69 7.01 -22.59
C ASN A 142 -13.02 7.00 -21.10
N LEU A 143 -12.68 8.04 -20.35
CA LEU A 143 -13.03 8.16 -18.94
C LEU A 143 -14.56 8.02 -18.79
N ALA A 144 -14.99 7.16 -17.89
CA ALA A 144 -16.38 6.77 -17.68
C ALA A 144 -17.06 5.96 -18.82
N LYS A 145 -16.35 5.63 -19.91
CA LYS A 145 -16.88 4.74 -20.95
C LYS A 145 -16.96 3.28 -20.49
N TYR A 146 -15.98 2.87 -19.69
CA TYR A 146 -15.84 1.50 -19.23
C TYR A 146 -16.20 1.35 -17.76
N SER A 147 -16.90 0.27 -17.42
CA SER A 147 -17.14 -0.13 -16.03
C SER A 147 -15.93 -0.86 -15.49
N VAL A 148 -15.07 -0.14 -14.76
CA VAL A 148 -13.86 -0.71 -14.14
C VAL A 148 -14.10 -0.89 -12.64
N GLU A 149 -14.06 -2.13 -12.15
CA GLU A 149 -14.17 -2.44 -10.72
C GLU A 149 -12.78 -2.50 -10.08
N THR A 150 -12.61 -1.85 -8.90
CA THR A 150 -11.30 -1.68 -8.25
C THR A 150 -11.42 -1.80 -6.73
N PRO A 151 -10.31 -2.02 -6.00
CA PRO A 151 -10.29 -1.79 -4.55
C PRO A 151 -10.71 -0.34 -4.21
N PRO A 152 -11.16 -0.07 -2.95
CA PRO A 152 -11.70 1.23 -2.53
C PRO A 152 -10.59 2.27 -2.29
N VAL A 153 -9.84 2.60 -3.32
CA VAL A 153 -8.77 3.61 -3.31
C VAL A 153 -8.94 4.58 -4.49
N ASN A 154 -8.34 5.76 -4.41
CA ASN A 154 -8.43 6.75 -5.48
C ASN A 154 -7.42 6.44 -6.60
N TRP A 155 -7.89 5.82 -7.68
CA TRP A 155 -7.07 5.45 -8.84
C TRP A 155 -6.78 6.62 -9.79
N GLY A 156 -7.47 7.77 -9.61
CA GLY A 156 -7.33 8.92 -10.50
C GLY A 156 -7.99 8.78 -11.86
N PHE A 157 -8.77 7.75 -12.05
CA PHE A 157 -9.70 7.57 -13.15
C PHE A 157 -11.05 7.06 -12.60
N PRO A 158 -12.16 7.25 -13.33
CA PRO A 158 -13.47 6.77 -12.91
C PRO A 158 -13.47 5.24 -12.75
N SER A 159 -13.76 4.78 -11.53
CA SER A 159 -13.86 3.37 -11.22
C SER A 159 -14.93 3.12 -10.18
N LYS A 160 -15.41 1.89 -10.10
CA LYS A 160 -16.38 1.45 -9.11
C LYS A 160 -15.64 0.69 -8.01
N SER A 161 -15.61 1.27 -6.82
CA SER A 161 -15.03 0.61 -5.65
C SER A 161 -15.83 -0.61 -5.24
N VAL A 162 -15.16 -1.74 -5.09
CA VAL A 162 -15.75 -3.01 -4.66
C VAL A 162 -14.89 -3.65 -3.57
N VAL A 163 -15.51 -4.50 -2.75
CA VAL A 163 -14.82 -5.24 -1.68
C VAL A 163 -14.89 -6.76 -1.89
N ASN A 164 -15.67 -7.23 -2.86
CA ASN A 164 -15.81 -8.65 -3.17
C ASN A 164 -15.20 -8.94 -4.55
N LEU A 165 -13.92 -9.27 -4.55
CA LEU A 165 -13.17 -9.57 -5.76
C LEU A 165 -13.70 -10.80 -6.51
N GLU A 166 -14.05 -11.87 -5.79
CA GLU A 166 -14.55 -13.11 -6.41
C GLU A 166 -15.83 -12.83 -7.23
N LEU A 167 -16.76 -12.06 -6.67
CA LEU A 167 -17.97 -11.67 -7.40
C LEU A 167 -17.64 -10.79 -8.62
N SER A 168 -16.67 -9.89 -8.50
CA SER A 168 -16.24 -9.02 -9.60
C SER A 168 -15.63 -9.84 -10.75
N LEU A 169 -14.77 -10.79 -10.45
CA LEU A 169 -14.18 -11.68 -11.46
C LEU A 169 -15.20 -12.59 -12.11
N LYS A 170 -16.19 -13.11 -11.35
CA LYS A 170 -17.33 -13.88 -11.91
C LYS A 170 -18.18 -13.03 -12.85
N LYS A 171 -18.49 -11.78 -12.49
CA LYS A 171 -19.18 -10.84 -13.39
C LYS A 171 -18.38 -10.58 -14.65
N LEU A 172 -17.08 -10.35 -14.52
CA LEU A 172 -16.18 -10.14 -15.64
C LEU A 172 -16.13 -11.34 -16.59
N ASN A 173 -16.02 -12.54 -16.05
CA ASN A 173 -16.04 -13.80 -16.83
C ASN A 173 -17.33 -13.95 -17.64
N LEU A 174 -18.45 -13.42 -17.15
CA LEU A 174 -19.76 -13.41 -17.82
C LEU A 174 -19.98 -12.16 -18.70
N GLY A 175 -18.98 -11.28 -18.85
CA GLY A 175 -19.09 -10.04 -19.63
C GLY A 175 -20.04 -8.98 -19.04
N ARG A 176 -20.29 -9.01 -17.72
CA ARG A 176 -21.20 -8.08 -17.01
C ARG A 176 -20.50 -6.86 -16.43
N THR A 177 -19.20 -6.78 -16.51
CA THR A 177 -18.34 -5.60 -16.27
C THR A 177 -17.25 -5.61 -17.31
N ASP A 178 -16.63 -4.47 -17.61
CA ASP A 178 -15.63 -4.36 -18.68
C ASP A 178 -14.24 -4.73 -18.19
N ALA A 179 -13.91 -4.37 -16.94
CA ALA A 179 -12.61 -4.65 -16.35
C ALA A 179 -12.65 -4.78 -14.82
N VAL A 180 -11.68 -5.50 -14.29
CA VAL A 180 -11.33 -5.53 -12.86
C VAL A 180 -9.83 -5.20 -12.77
N LEU A 181 -9.46 -4.22 -11.92
CA LEU A 181 -8.08 -3.89 -11.62
C LEU A 181 -7.78 -4.34 -10.19
N TRP A 182 -6.85 -5.28 -10.01
CA TRP A 182 -6.56 -5.86 -8.70
C TRP A 182 -5.13 -6.36 -8.57
N ALA A 183 -4.65 -6.57 -7.32
CA ALA A 183 -3.38 -7.23 -7.05
C ALA A 183 -3.39 -8.66 -7.62
N GLN A 184 -2.29 -9.04 -8.30
CA GLN A 184 -2.26 -10.30 -9.05
C GLN A 184 -2.44 -11.52 -8.16
N GLU A 185 -1.88 -11.55 -6.95
CA GLU A 185 -1.84 -12.73 -6.12
C GLU A 185 -3.25 -13.21 -5.75
N GLU A 186 -4.08 -12.27 -5.31
CA GLU A 186 -5.45 -12.55 -4.88
C GLU A 186 -6.35 -12.91 -6.08
N ALA A 187 -6.27 -12.10 -7.14
CA ALA A 187 -7.09 -12.31 -8.32
C ALA A 187 -6.70 -13.59 -9.08
N ASP A 188 -5.40 -13.83 -9.30
CA ASP A 188 -4.91 -15.01 -10.00
C ASP A 188 -5.23 -16.32 -9.24
N TYR A 189 -5.22 -16.26 -7.91
CA TYR A 189 -5.67 -17.39 -7.10
C TYR A 189 -7.13 -17.74 -7.40
N ILE A 190 -8.02 -16.73 -7.43
CA ILE A 190 -9.45 -16.93 -7.72
C ILE A 190 -9.65 -17.43 -9.15
N LEU A 191 -8.93 -16.88 -10.13
CA LEU A 191 -9.03 -17.34 -11.51
C LEU A 191 -8.75 -18.83 -11.65
N ARG A 192 -7.68 -19.30 -10.99
CA ARG A 192 -7.29 -20.74 -11.02
C ARG A 192 -8.28 -21.60 -10.24
N LYS A 193 -8.65 -21.17 -9.04
CA LYS A 193 -9.59 -21.89 -8.16
C LYS A 193 -10.95 -22.11 -8.83
N ASP A 194 -11.50 -21.07 -9.45
CA ASP A 194 -12.85 -21.08 -9.99
C ASP A 194 -12.90 -21.38 -11.50
N GLY A 195 -11.75 -21.62 -12.16
CA GLY A 195 -11.65 -21.94 -13.57
C GLY A 195 -12.21 -20.84 -14.49
N LEU A 196 -11.91 -19.57 -14.19
CA LEU A 196 -12.44 -18.42 -14.93
C LEU A 196 -11.64 -18.18 -16.22
N THR A 197 -11.88 -19.01 -17.23
CA THR A 197 -11.05 -19.07 -18.45
C THR A 197 -11.37 -18.02 -19.51
N SER A 198 -12.50 -17.28 -19.39
CA SER A 198 -12.86 -16.21 -20.33
C SER A 198 -12.18 -14.86 -20.02
N ILE A 199 -11.29 -14.83 -19.04
CA ILE A 199 -10.60 -13.61 -18.61
C ILE A 199 -9.24 -13.50 -19.30
N HIS A 200 -8.91 -12.30 -19.78
CA HIS A 200 -7.60 -11.87 -20.26
C HIS A 200 -6.92 -11.05 -19.15
N ARG A 201 -5.61 -11.25 -18.99
CA ARG A 201 -4.76 -10.56 -18.02
C ARG A 201 -3.75 -9.68 -18.74
N GLU A 202 -3.57 -8.45 -18.26
CA GLU A 202 -2.51 -7.54 -18.73
C GLU A 202 -1.87 -6.85 -17.54
N HIS A 203 -0.54 -6.76 -17.52
CA HIS A 203 0.18 -5.97 -16.50
C HIS A 203 -0.31 -4.52 -16.54
N PHE A 204 -0.73 -3.99 -15.40
CA PHE A 204 -1.18 -2.61 -15.31
C PHE A 204 -0.10 -1.69 -14.77
N ASP A 205 0.38 -1.96 -13.54
CA ASP A 205 1.45 -1.20 -12.90
C ASP A 205 1.98 -1.91 -11.64
N ASP A 206 3.15 -1.46 -11.16
CA ASP A 206 3.74 -1.88 -9.90
C ASP A 206 3.70 -0.71 -8.90
N TYR A 207 2.94 -0.86 -7.83
CA TYR A 207 2.78 0.18 -6.82
C TYR A 207 3.65 -0.08 -5.59
N PRO A 208 4.29 0.96 -5.01
CA PRO A 208 4.98 0.83 -3.74
C PRO A 208 4.05 0.31 -2.65
N ASP A 209 4.45 -0.78 -1.99
CA ASP A 209 3.82 -1.31 -0.79
C ASP A 209 4.43 -0.62 0.42
N VAL A 210 3.62 0.13 1.15
CA VAL A 210 4.03 1.01 2.23
C VAL A 210 3.18 0.80 3.47
N LEU A 211 3.62 1.34 4.58
CA LEU A 211 2.81 1.45 5.78
C LEU A 211 2.11 2.80 5.83
N PHE A 212 0.91 2.83 6.37
CA PHE A 212 0.08 4.01 6.52
C PHE A 212 0.02 4.38 8.00
N LEU A 213 0.48 5.59 8.35
CA LEU A 213 0.68 6.04 9.72
C LEU A 213 -0.06 7.36 9.94
N SER A 214 -0.37 7.66 11.21
CA SER A 214 -0.98 8.95 11.56
C SER A 214 -0.03 10.12 11.37
N CYS A 215 -0.56 11.27 11.00
CA CYS A 215 0.16 12.54 10.96
C CYS A 215 0.17 13.20 12.34
N ASN A 216 0.93 12.64 13.29
CA ASN A 216 1.09 13.16 14.63
C ASN A 216 2.48 12.77 15.18
N ARG A 217 2.82 13.21 16.40
CA ARG A 217 4.15 12.93 17.00
C ARG A 217 4.44 11.42 17.14
N ARG A 218 3.40 10.63 17.50
CA ARG A 218 3.53 9.16 17.58
C ARG A 218 3.81 8.56 16.20
N GLY A 219 3.05 8.96 15.20
CA GLY A 219 3.26 8.52 13.82
C GLY A 219 4.64 8.88 13.27
N ASP A 220 5.17 10.06 13.61
CA ASP A 220 6.53 10.46 13.22
C ASP A 220 7.60 9.58 13.88
N PHE A 221 7.46 9.31 15.18
CA PHE A 221 8.33 8.38 15.90
C PHE A 221 8.32 6.99 15.28
N VAL A 222 7.11 6.44 15.07
CA VAL A 222 6.92 5.10 14.48
C VAL A 222 7.47 5.06 13.05
N ASN A 223 7.20 6.09 12.23
CA ASN A 223 7.72 6.16 10.87
C ASN A 223 9.24 6.16 10.82
N GLN A 224 9.88 6.91 11.70
CA GLN A 224 11.34 6.91 11.80
C GLN A 224 11.89 5.54 12.21
N ALA A 225 11.31 4.94 13.25
CA ALA A 225 11.75 3.67 13.82
C ALA A 225 11.55 2.51 12.83
N ILE A 226 10.36 2.36 12.28
CA ILE A 226 10.03 1.25 11.38
C ILE A 226 10.73 1.38 10.02
N SER A 227 10.93 2.62 9.53
CA SER A 227 11.71 2.85 8.31
C SER A 227 13.18 2.50 8.50
N ALA A 228 13.75 2.72 9.68
CA ALA A 228 15.11 2.26 9.98
C ALA A 228 15.19 0.72 10.00
N ALA A 229 14.20 0.04 10.59
CA ALA A 229 14.13 -1.42 10.61
C ALA A 229 13.95 -2.00 9.19
N ILE A 230 13.10 -1.39 8.34
CA ILE A 230 12.93 -1.78 6.94
C ILE A 230 14.25 -1.65 6.16
N ARG A 231 15.00 -0.55 6.34
CA ARG A 231 16.32 -0.39 5.72
C ARG A 231 17.31 -1.46 6.17
N ALA A 232 17.35 -1.76 7.46
CA ALA A 232 18.24 -2.79 8.01
C ALA A 232 17.88 -4.20 7.46
N ALA A 233 16.60 -4.55 7.45
CA ALA A 233 16.11 -5.81 6.87
C ALA A 233 16.38 -5.91 5.36
N ARG A 234 16.34 -4.78 4.64
CA ARG A 234 16.71 -4.72 3.22
C ARG A 234 18.22 -4.91 3.03
N ALA A 235 19.04 -4.26 3.84
CA ALA A 235 20.49 -4.38 3.77
C ALA A 235 20.99 -5.80 4.07
N SER A 236 20.31 -6.55 4.94
CA SER A 236 20.61 -7.96 5.20
C SER A 236 20.14 -8.93 4.09
N GLY A 237 19.29 -8.47 3.17
CA GLY A 237 18.64 -9.29 2.15
C GLY A 237 17.45 -10.12 2.67
N GLU A 238 17.10 -10.03 3.95
CA GLU A 238 15.98 -10.77 4.52
C GLU A 238 14.63 -10.22 4.04
N LEU A 239 14.51 -8.90 3.89
CA LEU A 239 13.28 -8.28 3.42
C LEU A 239 12.91 -8.77 2.02
N GLN A 240 13.87 -8.82 1.08
CA GLN A 240 13.62 -9.29 -0.29
C GLN A 240 13.16 -10.75 -0.31
N LYS A 241 13.78 -11.60 0.51
CA LYS A 241 13.40 -13.01 0.62
C LYS A 241 11.99 -13.20 1.22
N ALA A 242 11.64 -12.40 2.23
CA ALA A 242 10.32 -12.43 2.84
C ALA A 242 9.26 -11.87 1.87
N TYR A 243 9.57 -10.75 1.21
CA TYR A 243 8.68 -10.10 0.25
C TYR A 243 8.36 -10.98 -0.96
N ALA A 244 9.35 -11.68 -1.50
CA ALA A 244 9.18 -12.63 -2.60
C ALA A 244 8.29 -13.85 -2.28
N ARG A 245 7.97 -14.08 -1.01
CA ARG A 245 6.98 -15.10 -0.62
C ARG A 245 5.54 -14.59 -0.62
N VAL A 246 5.40 -13.27 -0.59
CA VAL A 246 4.10 -12.59 -0.60
C VAL A 246 3.75 -12.14 -2.01
N HIS A 247 4.67 -11.44 -2.67
CA HIS A 247 4.47 -10.83 -3.97
C HIS A 247 5.46 -11.40 -4.98
N LEU A 248 4.90 -12.01 -6.03
CA LEU A 248 5.66 -12.54 -7.16
C LEU A 248 5.78 -11.47 -8.26
N PRO A 249 6.89 -11.44 -9.00
CA PRO A 249 6.95 -10.65 -10.22
C PRO A 249 5.82 -11.05 -11.19
N TYR A 250 5.36 -10.08 -11.98
CA TYR A 250 4.38 -10.36 -13.02
C TYR A 250 4.84 -11.49 -13.93
N GLN A 251 3.96 -12.43 -14.16
CA GLN A 251 4.13 -13.52 -15.11
C GLN A 251 3.05 -13.42 -16.18
N ASP A 252 3.46 -13.41 -17.43
CA ASP A 252 2.55 -13.32 -18.58
C ASP A 252 1.96 -14.71 -18.89
N TRP A 253 1.06 -15.15 -18.02
CA TRP A 253 0.23 -16.33 -18.25
C TRP A 253 -1.22 -15.91 -18.47
N GLN A 254 -1.98 -16.74 -19.17
CA GLN A 254 -3.43 -16.52 -19.41
C GLN A 254 -4.22 -17.73 -18.91
N PRO A 255 -5.37 -17.54 -18.26
CA PRO A 255 -6.26 -18.63 -17.83
C PRO A 255 -6.93 -19.36 -18.98
#